data_1bb75b58f50efdfe5bce62ce5a21f09e
#
_entry.id   1bb75b58f50efdfe5bce62ce5a21f09e
#
_cell.length_a   1.000
_cell.length_b   1.000
_cell.length_c   1.000
_cell.angle_alpha   90.00
_cell.angle_beta   90.00
_cell.angle_gamma   90.00
#
_symmetry.space_group_name_H-M   'P 1'
#
loop_
_entity.id
_entity.type
_entity.pdbx_description
1 polymer ?
#
loop_
_entity_poly.entity_id
_entity_poly.type
_entity_poly.pdbx_seq_one_letter_code
_entity_poly.pdbx_strand_id
1 'polypeptide(L)'
;MRLVEKLKEYENQYMFIKWATGGEYGKLAYSGTDFVEFDVIDVDTMEYSETVLIHSPLILEVAIGGADVQRIIAEISAKIKVD
;
A
#
# COMPACT_ATOMS: atom_id res chain seq x y z
N MET A 1 8.99 -6.01 18.30
CA MET A 1 9.22 -5.85 16.84
C MET A 1 8.62 -4.54 16.37
N ARG A 2 9.37 -3.79 15.60
CA ARG A 2 8.87 -2.52 15.08
C ARG A 2 8.00 -2.75 13.85
N LEU A 3 7.06 -1.85 13.63
CA LEU A 3 6.14 -1.95 12.50
C LEU A 3 6.89 -2.07 11.17
N VAL A 4 7.92 -1.24 10.96
CA VAL A 4 8.67 -1.28 9.69
C VAL A 4 9.37 -2.62 9.47
N GLU A 5 9.77 -3.27 10.54
CA GLU A 5 10.38 -4.60 10.43
C GLU A 5 9.35 -5.63 9.99
N LYS A 6 8.15 -5.55 10.55
CA LYS A 6 7.07 -6.45 10.15
C LYS A 6 6.64 -6.18 8.71
N LEU A 7 6.56 -4.91 8.34
CA LEU A 7 6.16 -4.53 6.99
C LEU A 7 7.14 -4.98 5.91
N LYS A 8 8.39 -5.21 6.25
CA LYS A 8 9.32 -5.74 5.26
C LYS A 8 8.88 -7.08 4.67
N GLU A 9 8.13 -7.85 5.45
CA GLU A 9 7.61 -9.13 4.98
C GLU A 9 6.55 -8.95 3.91
N TYR A 10 6.01 -7.75 3.78
CA TYR A 10 4.90 -7.46 2.87
C TYR A 10 5.30 -6.51 1.75
N GLU A 11 6.60 -6.27 1.55
CA GLU A 11 7.04 -5.44 0.44
C GLU A 11 6.54 -6.01 -0.88
N ASN A 12 6.15 -5.11 -1.78
CA ASN A 12 5.59 -5.43 -3.09
C ASN A 12 4.18 -6.03 -3.04
N GLN A 13 3.50 -5.91 -1.90
CA GLN A 13 2.11 -6.34 -1.76
C GLN A 13 1.19 -5.15 -1.64
N TYR A 14 -0.06 -5.33 -2.09
CA TYR A 14 -1.09 -4.31 -1.98
C TYR A 14 -1.71 -4.31 -0.59
N MET A 15 -2.02 -3.11 -0.08
CA MET A 15 -2.55 -2.98 1.26
C MET A 15 -3.20 -1.61 1.42
N PHE A 16 -3.86 -1.40 2.56
CA PHE A 16 -4.36 -0.10 2.97
C PHE A 16 -3.48 0.40 4.12
N ILE A 17 -2.98 1.62 4.01
CA ILE A 17 -2.23 2.25 5.10
C ILE A 17 -2.96 3.49 5.55
N LYS A 18 -3.17 3.61 6.86
CA LYS A 18 -3.77 4.78 7.47
C LYS A 18 -2.70 5.49 8.29
N TRP A 19 -2.55 6.79 8.05
CA TRP A 19 -1.62 7.60 8.82
C TRP A 19 -2.37 8.79 9.42
N ALA A 20 -1.63 9.66 10.15
CA ALA A 20 -2.24 10.69 10.98
C ALA A 20 -3.22 11.61 10.23
N THR A 21 -2.97 11.88 8.95
CA THR A 21 -3.78 12.83 8.19
C THR A 21 -4.64 12.19 7.10
N GLY A 22 -4.64 10.86 6.98
CA GLY A 22 -5.45 10.22 5.96
C GLY A 22 -5.12 8.76 5.82
N GLY A 23 -5.60 8.16 4.73
CA GLY A 23 -5.32 6.76 4.43
C GLY A 23 -5.54 6.49 2.95
N GLU A 24 -4.81 5.54 2.42
CA GLU A 24 -4.86 5.21 1.00
C GLU A 24 -4.63 3.73 0.77
N TYR A 25 -5.19 3.23 -0.32
CA TYR A 25 -4.84 1.92 -0.84
C TYR A 25 -3.64 2.05 -1.76
N GLY A 26 -2.82 1.03 -1.80
CA GLY A 26 -1.67 1.06 -2.68
C GLY A 26 -0.79 -0.16 -2.50
N LYS A 27 0.41 -0.05 -3.06
CA LYS A 27 1.40 -1.12 -3.01
C LYS A 27 2.59 -0.64 -2.18
N LEU A 28 2.99 -1.43 -1.20
CA LEU A 28 4.17 -1.12 -0.41
C LEU A 28 5.40 -1.41 -1.23
N ALA A 29 6.14 -0.36 -1.61
CA ALA A 29 7.34 -0.54 -2.42
C ALA A 29 8.56 -0.83 -1.57
N TYR A 30 8.63 -0.24 -0.38
CA TYR A 30 9.83 -0.38 0.46
C TYR A 30 9.48 -0.02 1.90
N SER A 31 10.02 -0.79 2.83
CA SER A 31 9.92 -0.49 4.26
C SER A 31 11.33 -0.32 4.81
N GLY A 32 11.68 0.91 5.17
CA GLY A 32 13.00 1.25 5.70
C GLY A 32 13.01 1.28 7.21
N THR A 33 14.02 1.95 7.78
CA THR A 33 14.19 2.00 9.23
C THR A 33 13.18 2.96 9.88
N ASP A 34 12.91 4.09 9.22
CA ASP A 34 12.07 5.13 9.79
C ASP A 34 11.00 5.64 8.82
N PHE A 35 10.94 5.11 7.61
CA PHE A 35 9.92 5.49 6.66
C PHE A 35 9.54 4.31 5.78
N VAL A 36 8.37 4.42 5.13
CA VAL A 36 7.95 3.48 4.11
C VAL A 36 7.72 4.23 2.81
N GLU A 37 7.93 3.55 1.70
CA GLU A 37 7.66 4.10 0.37
C GLU A 37 6.42 3.38 -0.16
N PHE A 38 5.37 4.14 -0.41
CA PHE A 38 4.06 3.60 -0.73
C PHE A 38 3.55 4.14 -2.06
N ASP A 39 3.27 3.24 -2.99
CA ASP A 39 2.74 3.61 -4.29
C ASP A 39 1.23 3.63 -4.21
N VAL A 40 0.66 4.83 -4.14
CA VAL A 40 -0.77 5.02 -3.96
C VAL A 40 -1.52 4.66 -5.24
N ILE A 41 -2.63 3.94 -5.07
CA ILE A 41 -3.51 3.55 -6.16
C ILE A 41 -4.81 4.32 -6.03
N ASP A 42 -5.25 4.95 -7.12
CA ASP A 42 -6.56 5.58 -7.17
C ASP A 42 -7.60 4.47 -7.37
N VAL A 43 -8.46 4.28 -6.35
CA VAL A 43 -9.42 3.17 -6.38
C VAL A 43 -10.55 3.39 -7.37
N ASP A 44 -10.74 4.61 -7.84
CA ASP A 44 -11.78 4.88 -8.84
C ASP A 44 -11.32 4.47 -10.24
N THR A 45 -10.06 4.68 -10.55
CA THR A 45 -9.50 4.36 -11.86
C THR A 45 -8.66 3.10 -11.86
N MET A 46 -8.28 2.63 -10.67
CA MET A 46 -7.36 1.49 -10.48
C MET A 46 -6.01 1.73 -11.14
N GLU A 47 -5.56 2.97 -11.08
CA GLU A 47 -4.27 3.36 -11.65
C GLU A 47 -3.36 3.94 -10.58
N TYR A 48 -2.07 3.81 -10.82
CA TYR A 48 -1.07 4.42 -9.96
C TYR A 48 -1.28 5.94 -9.94
N SER A 49 -1.30 6.50 -8.76
CA SER A 49 -1.51 7.93 -8.55
C SER A 49 -0.21 8.66 -8.23
N GLU A 50 0.45 8.25 -7.15
CA GLU A 50 1.68 8.91 -6.70
C GLU A 50 2.41 8.01 -5.73
N THR A 51 3.69 8.26 -5.55
CA THR A 51 4.48 7.60 -4.52
C THR A 51 4.62 8.55 -3.34
N VAL A 52 4.30 8.08 -2.15
CA VAL A 52 4.45 8.87 -0.93
C VAL A 52 5.46 8.19 -0.02
N LEU A 53 6.23 9.02 0.66
CA LEU A 53 7.16 8.55 1.70
C LEU A 53 6.51 8.89 3.02
N ILE A 54 6.20 7.88 3.82
CA ILE A 54 5.49 8.06 5.07
C ILE A 54 6.45 7.77 6.22
N HIS A 55 6.63 8.76 7.10
CA HIS A 55 7.45 8.59 8.29
C HIS A 55 6.76 7.55 9.19
N SER A 56 7.46 6.48 9.52
CA SER A 56 6.84 5.32 10.16
C SER A 56 6.07 5.61 11.45
N PRO A 57 6.51 6.55 12.30
CA PRO A 57 5.72 6.87 13.51
C PRO A 57 4.34 7.46 13.21
N LEU A 58 4.08 7.91 11.99
CA LEU A 58 2.78 8.46 11.62
C LEU A 58 1.79 7.40 11.15
N ILE A 59 2.24 6.17 10.97
CA ILE A 59 1.36 5.09 10.54
C ILE A 59 0.56 4.59 11.72
N LEU A 60 -0.77 4.65 11.58
CA LEU A 60 -1.68 4.24 12.63
C LEU A 60 -2.20 2.82 12.44
N GLU A 61 -2.38 2.41 11.19
CA GLU A 61 -2.98 1.11 10.91
C GLU A 61 -2.57 0.66 9.51
N VAL A 62 -2.37 -0.66 9.37
CA VAL A 62 -2.11 -1.26 8.06
C VAL A 62 -3.06 -2.45 7.94
N ALA A 63 -3.85 -2.47 6.87
CA ALA A 63 -4.76 -3.58 6.59
C ALA A 63 -4.24 -4.35 5.39
N ILE A 64 -3.95 -5.62 5.60
CA ILE A 64 -3.40 -6.51 4.59
C ILE A 64 -4.44 -7.60 4.34
N GLY A 65 -4.79 -7.80 3.07
CA GLY A 65 -5.87 -8.71 2.73
C GLY A 65 -7.21 -8.01 2.83
N GLY A 66 -8.29 -8.76 2.94
CA GLY A 66 -9.63 -8.18 2.99
C GLY A 66 -10.21 -7.98 1.60
N ALA A 67 -11.54 -7.76 1.56
CA ALA A 67 -12.27 -7.74 0.30
C ALA A 67 -11.83 -6.61 -0.64
N ASP A 68 -11.61 -5.42 -0.08
CA ASP A 68 -11.25 -4.27 -0.90
C ASP A 68 -9.86 -4.42 -1.50
N VAL A 69 -8.91 -4.91 -0.71
CA VAL A 69 -7.55 -5.14 -1.21
C VAL A 69 -7.57 -6.23 -2.28
N GLN A 70 -8.35 -7.29 -2.08
CA GLN A 70 -8.44 -8.36 -3.07
C GLN A 70 -9.07 -7.86 -4.37
N ARG A 71 -10.05 -6.97 -4.28
CA ARG A 71 -10.66 -6.38 -5.46
C ARG A 71 -9.64 -5.57 -6.26
N ILE A 72 -8.83 -4.78 -5.55
CA ILE A 72 -7.78 -3.97 -6.19
C ILE A 72 -6.78 -4.87 -6.92
N ILE A 73 -6.34 -5.93 -6.27
CA ILE A 73 -5.40 -6.88 -6.88
C ILE A 73 -6.00 -7.48 -8.15
N ALA A 74 -7.26 -7.90 -8.08
CA ALA A 74 -7.93 -8.53 -9.20
C ALA A 74 -8.06 -7.58 -10.39
N GLU A 75 -8.44 -6.32 -10.13
CA GLU A 75 -8.66 -5.36 -11.21
C GLU A 75 -7.36 -4.90 -11.85
N ILE A 76 -6.32 -4.72 -11.05
CA ILE A 76 -5.02 -4.36 -11.58
C ILE A 76 -4.44 -5.51 -12.41
N SER A 77 -4.59 -6.74 -11.94
CA SER A 77 -4.14 -7.90 -12.68
C SER A 77 -4.85 -8.03 -14.02
N ALA A 78 -6.15 -7.72 -14.04
CA ALA A 78 -6.92 -7.76 -15.27
C ALA A 78 -6.42 -6.72 -16.28
N LYS A 79 -6.02 -5.54 -15.81
CA LYS A 79 -5.46 -4.51 -16.70
C LYS A 79 -4.13 -4.92 -17.30
N ILE A 80 -3.31 -5.60 -16.51
CA ILE A 80 -2.00 -6.04 -16.96
C ILE A 80 -2.11 -7.11 -18.04
N LYS A 81 -3.18 -7.89 -17.99
CA LYS A 81 -3.38 -9.02 -18.89
C LYS A 81 -4.03 -8.64 -20.20
N VAL A 82 -3.95 -7.40 -20.58
CA VAL A 82 -4.51 -6.97 -21.85
C VAL A 82 -3.59 -7.34 -22.98
N ASP A 83 -4.14 -7.96 -23.97
CA ASP A 83 -3.43 -8.21 -25.23
C ASP A 83 -4.33 -8.85 -26.27
#